data_9fc93dd214fed20f65ce463ce4f9dd82
#
_entry.id   9fc93dd214fed20f65ce463ce4f9dd82
#
_cell.length_a   1.000
_cell.length_b   1.000
_cell.length_c   1.000
_cell.angle_alpha   90.00
_cell.angle_beta   90.00
_cell.angle_gamma   90.00
#
_symmetry.space_group_name_H-M   'P 1'
#
loop_
_entity.id
_entity.type
_entity.pdbx_description
1 polymer ?
#
loop_
_entity_poly.entity_id
_entity_poly.type
_entity_poly.pdbx_seq_one_letter_code
_entity_poly.pdbx_strand_id
1 'polypeptide(L)'
;LVLTAGIHHPFYEMETLYSSDLNGQAFAMREQGSGTRRLFEQYVADQGLSIRITWEANCPRTILNAVLYNKVLSVMSLRLMYHEIRHQRLRIFSPENQEWNRTFKLVYHKNKFLTPAIYELEKLLRQYPRIELPKETGRLKQ
;
A
#
# COMPACT_ATOMS: atom_id res chain seq x y z
N LEU A 1 -1.23 2.45 3.69
CA LEU A 1 -0.43 1.73 2.69
C LEU A 1 0.83 1.18 3.33
N VAL A 2 1.37 0.11 2.79
CA VAL A 2 2.62 -0.52 3.23
C VAL A 2 3.44 -0.94 2.02
N LEU A 3 4.77 -0.95 2.16
CA LEU A 3 5.68 -1.59 1.22
C LEU A 3 5.53 -3.11 1.36
N THR A 4 5.59 -3.83 0.27
CA THR A 4 5.43 -5.30 0.30
C THR A 4 6.47 -5.98 -0.58
N ALA A 5 6.98 -7.10 -0.07
CA ALA A 5 7.90 -8.01 -0.73
C ALA A 5 7.31 -9.43 -0.71
N GLY A 6 7.38 -10.14 -1.83
CA GLY A 6 7.00 -11.54 -1.91
C GLY A 6 8.08 -12.46 -1.33
N ILE A 7 7.71 -13.71 -1.03
CA ILE A 7 8.60 -14.72 -0.43
C ILE A 7 9.89 -14.98 -1.24
N HIS A 8 9.90 -14.66 -2.53
CA HIS A 8 11.09 -14.84 -3.39
C HIS A 8 11.97 -13.59 -3.46
N HIS A 9 11.58 -12.47 -2.82
CA HIS A 9 12.35 -11.25 -2.81
C HIS A 9 13.36 -11.27 -1.64
N PRO A 10 14.61 -10.78 -1.84
CA PRO A 10 15.61 -10.74 -0.75
C PRO A 10 15.14 -10.02 0.52
N PHE A 11 14.24 -9.03 0.40
CA PHE A 11 13.71 -8.30 1.54
C PHE A 11 12.70 -9.11 2.38
N TYR A 12 12.25 -10.26 1.90
CA TYR A 12 11.27 -11.07 2.64
C TYR A 12 11.75 -11.45 4.05
N GLU A 13 13.03 -11.78 4.21
CA GLU A 13 13.62 -12.17 5.49
C GLU A 13 14.06 -10.99 6.36
N MET A 14 13.96 -9.76 5.86
CA MET A 14 14.41 -8.58 6.60
C MET A 14 13.34 -8.09 7.58
N GLU A 15 13.77 -7.64 8.76
CA GLU A 15 12.88 -7.01 9.75
C GLU A 15 12.86 -5.49 9.60
N THR A 16 13.93 -4.93 9.14
CA THR A 16 14.08 -3.48 8.94
C THR A 16 14.68 -3.22 7.57
N LEU A 17 14.11 -2.27 6.87
CA LEU A 17 14.63 -1.68 5.64
C LEU A 17 14.92 -0.21 5.89
N TYR A 18 15.91 0.31 5.21
CA TYR A 18 16.15 1.74 5.10
C TYR A 18 15.66 2.24 3.75
N SER A 19 15.31 3.52 3.66
CA SER A 19 14.90 4.14 2.39
C SER A 19 15.92 3.89 1.29
N SER A 20 17.21 3.97 1.62
CA SER A 20 18.31 3.71 0.70
C SER A 20 18.31 2.32 0.08
N ASP A 21 17.75 1.31 0.78
CA ASP A 21 17.66 -0.07 0.25
C ASP A 21 16.71 -0.17 -0.95
N LEU A 22 15.79 0.79 -1.08
CA LEU A 22 14.85 0.85 -2.20
C LEU A 22 15.51 1.34 -3.49
N ASN A 23 16.71 1.91 -3.39
CA ASN A 23 17.37 2.52 -4.55
C ASN A 23 17.71 1.46 -5.60
N GLY A 24 17.33 1.71 -6.84
CA GLY A 24 17.53 0.76 -7.96
C GLY A 24 16.62 -0.46 -7.96
N GLN A 25 15.75 -0.64 -6.96
CA GLN A 25 14.85 -1.79 -6.89
C GLN A 25 13.76 -1.75 -7.98
N ALA A 26 13.30 -2.94 -8.36
CA ALA A 26 12.21 -3.12 -9.32
C ALA A 26 10.86 -3.08 -8.61
N PHE A 27 9.91 -2.34 -9.16
CA PHE A 27 8.57 -2.17 -8.60
C PHE A 27 7.47 -2.56 -9.58
N ALA A 28 6.43 -3.18 -9.04
CA ALA A 28 5.12 -3.30 -9.67
C ALA A 28 4.21 -2.22 -9.10
N MET A 29 3.72 -1.32 -9.94
CA MET A 29 2.97 -0.14 -9.49
C MET A 29 1.61 -0.04 -10.18
N ARG A 30 0.72 0.68 -9.52
CA ARG A 30 -0.53 1.11 -10.13
C ARG A 30 -0.25 2.04 -11.31
N GLU A 31 -1.23 2.19 -12.17
CA GLU A 31 -1.24 3.10 -13.31
C GLU A 31 -0.96 4.57 -12.91
N GLN A 32 -0.50 5.36 -13.85
CA GLN A 32 -0.37 6.80 -13.67
C GLN A 32 -1.72 7.43 -13.28
N GLY A 33 -1.69 8.41 -12.37
CA GLY A 33 -2.89 9.03 -11.81
C GLY A 33 -3.47 8.28 -10.58
N SER A 34 -3.05 7.06 -10.30
CA SER A 34 -3.42 6.38 -9.05
C SER A 34 -2.92 7.14 -7.82
N GLY A 35 -3.82 7.39 -6.87
CA GLY A 35 -3.46 8.03 -5.61
C GLY A 35 -2.45 7.23 -4.77
N THR A 36 -2.44 5.91 -4.88
CA THR A 36 -1.43 5.05 -4.25
C THR A 36 -0.05 5.29 -4.85
N ARG A 37 0.03 5.31 -6.18
CA ARG A 37 1.28 5.56 -6.90
C ARG A 37 1.82 6.95 -6.60
N ARG A 38 1.00 7.97 -6.71
CA ARG A 38 1.41 9.35 -6.45
C ARG A 38 2.00 9.55 -5.04
N LEU A 39 1.39 8.93 -4.02
CA LEU A 39 1.89 8.98 -2.64
C LEU A 39 3.28 8.38 -2.52
N PHE A 40 3.51 7.26 -3.18
CA PHE A 40 4.81 6.59 -3.14
C PHE A 40 5.86 7.30 -4.00
N GLU A 41 5.50 7.80 -5.18
CA GLU A 41 6.40 8.59 -6.03
C GLU A 41 6.85 9.89 -5.33
N GLN A 42 5.95 10.53 -4.57
CA GLN A 42 6.32 11.67 -3.74
C GLN A 42 7.36 11.28 -2.69
N TYR A 43 7.14 10.18 -1.96
CA TYR A 43 8.10 9.66 -1.00
C TYR A 43 9.47 9.37 -1.66
N VAL A 44 9.48 8.71 -2.81
CA VAL A 44 10.70 8.41 -3.56
C VAL A 44 11.45 9.70 -3.92
N ALA A 45 10.73 10.73 -4.37
CA ALA A 45 11.31 12.04 -4.70
C ALA A 45 11.86 12.76 -3.46
N ASP A 46 11.09 12.78 -2.37
CA ASP A 46 11.49 13.44 -1.10
C ASP A 46 12.74 12.79 -0.48
N GLN A 47 12.92 11.48 -0.67
CA GLN A 47 14.08 10.73 -0.22
C GLN A 47 15.24 10.72 -1.24
N GLY A 48 15.07 11.35 -2.40
CA GLY A 48 16.11 11.38 -3.46
C GLY A 48 16.44 9.99 -4.04
N LEU A 49 15.46 9.06 -4.02
CA LEU A 49 15.65 7.69 -4.50
C LEU A 49 15.40 7.55 -6.00
N SER A 50 16.03 6.55 -6.60
CA SER A 50 15.76 6.12 -7.96
C SER A 50 15.24 4.68 -7.95
N ILE A 51 14.03 4.46 -8.42
CA ILE A 51 13.41 3.13 -8.53
C ILE A 51 13.12 2.79 -9.99
N ARG A 52 12.91 1.51 -10.29
CA ARG A 52 12.55 1.04 -11.64
C ARG A 52 11.14 0.48 -11.62
N ILE A 53 10.20 1.13 -12.30
CA ILE A 53 8.86 0.57 -12.49
C ILE A 53 8.92 -0.41 -13.65
N THR A 54 8.86 -1.70 -13.35
CA THR A 54 8.96 -2.80 -14.33
C THR A 54 7.60 -3.40 -14.67
N TRP A 55 6.61 -3.20 -13.81
CA TRP A 55 5.22 -3.62 -14.02
C TRP A 55 4.29 -2.47 -13.72
N GLU A 56 3.34 -2.24 -14.62
CA GLU A 56 2.25 -1.28 -14.43
C GLU A 56 0.91 -1.94 -14.71
N ALA A 57 -0.05 -1.79 -13.80
CA ALA A 57 -1.41 -2.30 -13.98
C ALA A 57 -2.43 -1.49 -13.18
N ASN A 58 -3.67 -1.42 -13.70
CA ASN A 58 -4.80 -0.80 -13.00
C ASN A 58 -5.49 -1.74 -12.02
N CYS A 59 -5.27 -3.04 -12.14
CA CYS A 59 -5.84 -4.06 -11.27
C CYS A 59 -4.91 -4.37 -10.08
N PRO A 60 -5.35 -4.14 -8.81
CA PRO A 60 -4.54 -4.46 -7.65
C PRO A 60 -4.14 -5.93 -7.55
N ARG A 61 -4.97 -6.85 -8.04
CA ARG A 61 -4.66 -8.29 -8.03
C ARG A 61 -3.50 -8.63 -8.97
N THR A 62 -3.40 -7.96 -10.11
CA THR A 62 -2.27 -8.12 -11.03
C THR A 62 -0.97 -7.66 -10.36
N ILE A 63 -0.98 -6.51 -9.68
CA ILE A 63 0.17 -6.02 -8.91
C ILE A 63 0.56 -7.02 -7.83
N LEU A 64 -0.40 -7.51 -7.07
CA LEU A 64 -0.16 -8.51 -6.03
C LEU A 64 0.47 -9.80 -6.59
N ASN A 65 -0.03 -10.29 -7.71
CA ASN A 65 0.56 -11.46 -8.38
C ASN A 65 1.99 -11.17 -8.88
N ALA A 66 2.26 -9.98 -9.39
CA ALA A 66 3.61 -9.60 -9.78
C ALA A 66 4.58 -9.67 -8.59
N VAL A 67 4.17 -9.19 -7.41
CA VAL A 67 4.97 -9.28 -6.18
C VAL A 67 5.16 -10.72 -5.71
N LEU A 68 4.12 -11.54 -5.75
CA LEU A 68 4.16 -12.93 -5.27
C LEU A 68 5.07 -13.83 -6.10
N TYR A 69 5.09 -13.62 -7.43
CA TYR A 69 5.73 -14.55 -8.37
C TYR A 69 6.99 -13.99 -9.04
N ASN A 70 7.30 -12.72 -8.82
CA ASN A 70 8.50 -12.08 -9.36
C ASN A 70 9.25 -11.37 -8.22
N LYS A 71 10.53 -11.11 -8.41
CA LYS A 71 11.36 -10.38 -7.46
C LYS A 71 11.15 -8.87 -7.61
N VAL A 72 9.92 -8.41 -7.37
CA VAL A 72 9.56 -6.99 -7.43
C VAL A 72 8.86 -6.57 -6.15
N LEU A 73 9.01 -5.31 -5.79
CA LEU A 73 8.33 -4.67 -4.67
C LEU A 73 7.04 -3.99 -5.13
N SER A 74 6.19 -3.64 -4.19
CA SER A 74 5.06 -2.74 -4.43
C SER A 74 4.67 -1.98 -3.17
N VAL A 75 3.89 -0.92 -3.34
CA VAL A 75 3.18 -0.26 -2.25
C VAL A 75 1.69 -0.45 -2.44
N MET A 76 1.05 -1.08 -1.46
CA MET A 76 -0.34 -1.50 -1.55
C MET A 76 -1.11 -1.25 -0.25
N SER A 77 -2.44 -1.32 -0.34
CA SER A 77 -3.29 -1.33 0.84
C SER A 77 -3.20 -2.68 1.56
N LEU A 78 -2.98 -2.64 2.86
CA LEU A 78 -2.96 -3.82 3.74
C LEU A 78 -4.21 -4.71 3.54
N ARG A 79 -5.39 -4.10 3.33
CA ARG A 79 -6.65 -4.83 3.12
C ARG A 79 -6.63 -5.76 1.91
N LEU A 80 -5.92 -5.37 0.85
CA LEU A 80 -5.84 -6.16 -0.39
C LEU A 80 -4.96 -7.39 -0.25
N MET A 81 -4.08 -7.40 0.75
CA MET A 81 -3.04 -8.42 0.94
C MET A 81 -3.26 -9.28 2.17
N TYR A 82 -4.33 -9.04 2.93
CA TYR A 82 -4.55 -9.68 4.24
C TYR A 82 -4.46 -11.21 4.19
N HIS A 83 -5.04 -11.83 3.16
CA HIS A 83 -4.97 -13.28 2.97
C HIS A 83 -3.52 -13.76 2.77
N GLU A 84 -2.77 -13.11 1.90
CA GLU A 84 -1.40 -13.52 1.57
C GLU A 84 -0.43 -13.30 2.74
N ILE A 85 -0.66 -12.26 3.52
CA ILE A 85 0.11 -11.99 4.74
C ILE A 85 -0.13 -13.09 5.77
N ARG A 86 -1.40 -13.46 6.02
CA ARG A 86 -1.74 -14.54 6.96
C ARG A 86 -1.16 -15.90 6.57
N HIS A 87 -0.94 -16.13 5.28
CA HIS A 87 -0.32 -17.35 4.76
C HIS A 87 1.20 -17.21 4.60
N GLN A 88 1.79 -16.15 5.18
CA GLN A 88 3.24 -15.91 5.15
C GLN A 88 3.84 -15.88 3.73
N ARG A 89 3.07 -15.42 2.74
CA ARG A 89 3.52 -15.28 1.35
C ARG A 89 4.08 -13.90 1.04
N LEU A 90 3.84 -12.95 1.94
CA LEU A 90 4.28 -11.56 1.85
C LEU A 90 4.90 -11.10 3.16
N ARG A 91 5.99 -10.38 3.04
CA ARG A 91 6.51 -9.51 4.08
C ARG A 91 6.06 -8.09 3.80
N ILE A 92 5.67 -7.37 4.83
CA ILE A 92 5.25 -5.97 4.72
C ILE A 92 6.12 -5.10 5.61
N PHE A 93 6.32 -3.85 5.17
CA PHE A 93 7.07 -2.85 5.91
C PHE A 93 6.24 -1.57 6.02
N SER A 94 6.16 -1.03 7.22
CA SER A 94 5.48 0.22 7.49
C SER A 94 6.50 1.34 7.65
N PRO A 95 6.33 2.50 7.01
CA PRO A 95 7.16 3.67 7.29
C PRO A 95 6.94 4.12 8.74
N GLU A 96 8.03 4.46 9.44
CA GLU A 96 7.98 4.84 10.86
C GLU A 96 7.09 6.07 11.10
N ASN A 97 7.09 7.02 10.19
CA ASN A 97 6.33 8.28 10.32
C ASN A 97 4.88 8.19 9.83
N GLN A 98 4.38 7.00 9.49
CA GLN A 98 3.02 6.79 8.95
C GLN A 98 2.67 7.67 7.75
N GLU A 99 3.66 8.10 6.99
CA GLU A 99 3.53 9.05 5.87
C GLU A 99 2.58 8.57 4.75
N TRP A 100 2.38 7.25 4.66
CA TRP A 100 1.53 6.65 3.62
C TRP A 100 0.08 6.42 4.05
N ASN A 101 -0.36 7.09 5.10
CA ASN A 101 -1.75 7.02 5.52
C ASN A 101 -2.65 7.80 4.56
N ARG A 102 -3.78 7.21 4.23
CA ARG A 102 -4.80 7.83 3.39
C ARG A 102 -6.10 8.01 4.15
N THR A 103 -6.73 9.14 3.92
CA THR A 103 -8.08 9.39 4.39
C THR A 103 -9.05 9.24 3.23
N PHE A 104 -10.10 8.46 3.41
CA PHE A 104 -11.24 8.44 2.50
C PHE A 104 -12.24 9.50 2.94
N LYS A 105 -12.78 10.22 1.96
CA LYS A 105 -13.78 11.26 2.20
C LYS A 105 -15.10 10.83 1.57
N LEU A 106 -16.17 10.87 2.35
CA LEU A 106 -17.52 10.81 1.81
C LEU A 106 -17.87 12.20 1.28
N VAL A 107 -18.16 12.31 -0.01
CA VAL A 107 -18.45 13.58 -0.66
C VAL A 107 -19.82 13.49 -1.34
N TYR A 108 -20.64 14.49 -1.14
CA TYR A 108 -21.91 14.65 -1.83
C TYR A 108 -22.17 16.14 -2.14
N HIS A 109 -23.02 16.38 -3.13
CA HIS A 109 -23.36 17.74 -3.52
C HIS A 109 -24.04 18.47 -2.35
N LYS A 110 -23.72 19.76 -2.14
CA LYS A 110 -24.24 20.57 -1.03
C LYS A 110 -25.78 20.60 -0.91
N ASN A 111 -26.48 20.50 -2.05
CA ASN A 111 -27.94 20.49 -2.14
C ASN A 111 -28.51 19.06 -2.23
N LYS A 112 -27.71 18.02 -1.94
CA LYS A 112 -28.19 16.65 -1.96
C LYS A 112 -29.18 16.42 -0.83
N PHE A 113 -30.39 15.98 -1.16
CA PHE A 113 -31.31 15.47 -0.16
C PHE A 113 -30.75 14.14 0.39
N LEU A 114 -30.52 14.13 1.70
CA LEU A 114 -29.98 12.95 2.39
C LEU A 114 -31.14 12.08 2.80
N THR A 115 -31.30 10.96 2.10
CA THR A 115 -32.28 9.94 2.45
C THR A 115 -31.86 9.16 3.69
N PRO A 116 -32.80 8.49 4.42
CA PRO A 116 -32.45 7.62 5.54
C PRO A 116 -31.39 6.57 5.18
N ALA A 117 -31.42 6.03 3.96
CA ALA A 117 -30.42 5.07 3.47
C ALA A 117 -29.01 5.68 3.39
N ILE A 118 -28.88 6.95 3.02
CA ILE A 118 -27.59 7.64 2.99
C ILE A 118 -27.06 7.83 4.43
N TYR A 119 -27.90 8.18 5.37
CA TYR A 119 -27.50 8.30 6.77
C TYR A 119 -27.03 6.96 7.36
N GLU A 120 -27.73 5.87 7.09
CA GLU A 120 -27.30 4.53 7.54
C GLU A 120 -25.98 4.10 6.87
N LEU A 121 -25.79 4.38 5.58
CA LEU A 121 -24.53 4.14 4.91
C LEU A 121 -23.38 4.95 5.55
N GLU A 122 -23.60 6.23 5.81
CA GLU A 122 -22.61 7.08 6.47
C GLU A 122 -22.22 6.52 7.85
N LYS A 123 -23.21 6.10 8.64
CA LYS A 123 -23.00 5.49 9.95
C LYS A 123 -22.15 4.21 9.85
N LEU A 124 -22.47 3.32 8.91
CA LEU A 124 -21.69 2.10 8.65
C LEU A 124 -20.26 2.43 8.24
N LEU A 125 -20.04 3.42 7.37
CA LEU A 125 -18.71 3.83 6.94
C LEU A 125 -17.88 4.41 8.09
N ARG A 126 -18.48 5.18 8.99
CA ARG A 126 -17.81 5.74 10.18
C ARG A 126 -17.43 4.66 11.20
N GLN A 127 -18.23 3.62 11.30
CA GLN A 127 -18.01 2.48 12.19
C GLN A 127 -17.09 1.41 11.57
N TYR A 128 -16.70 1.58 10.30
CA TYR A 128 -15.92 0.56 9.61
C TYR A 128 -14.56 0.35 10.29
N PRO A 129 -14.26 -0.88 10.72
CA PRO A 129 -13.10 -1.13 11.56
C PRO A 129 -11.79 -0.80 10.85
N ARG A 130 -10.84 -0.23 11.58
CA ARG A 130 -9.46 -0.11 11.11
C ARG A 130 -8.82 -1.50 11.10
N ILE A 131 -8.00 -1.76 10.09
CA ILE A 131 -7.14 -2.95 10.10
C ILE A 131 -5.87 -2.57 10.85
N GLU A 132 -5.55 -3.33 11.88
CA GLU A 132 -4.29 -3.23 12.59
C GLU A 132 -3.17 -3.89 11.77
N LEU A 133 -1.96 -3.35 11.92
CA LEU A 133 -0.78 -3.96 11.32
C LEU A 133 -0.51 -5.31 12.02
N PRO A 134 -0.17 -6.36 11.27
CA PRO A 134 0.29 -7.61 11.86
C PRO A 134 1.52 -7.40 12.75
N LYS A 135 1.69 -8.24 13.77
CA LYS A 135 2.83 -8.16 14.71
C LYS A 135 4.18 -8.29 14.03
N GLU A 136 4.23 -9.08 12.96
CA GLU A 136 5.42 -9.36 12.15
C GLU A 136 5.71 -8.28 11.09
N THR A 137 5.06 -7.11 11.19
CA THR A 137 5.31 -6.00 10.27
C THR A 137 6.74 -5.48 10.45
N GLY A 138 7.52 -5.50 9.38
CA GLY A 138 8.83 -4.88 9.33
C GLY A 138 8.77 -3.35 9.37
N ARG A 139 9.90 -2.72 9.61
CA ARG A 139 10.03 -1.26 9.69
C ARG A 139 10.73 -0.74 8.44
N LEU A 140 10.23 0.38 7.91
CA LEU A 140 10.92 1.16 6.87
C LEU A 140 11.38 2.47 7.51
N LYS A 141 12.70 2.61 7.64
CA LYS A 141 13.37 3.78 8.21
C LYS A 141 13.86 4.72 7.11
N GLN A 142 13.97 5.97 7.47
CA GLN A 142 14.59 6.99 6.62
C GLN A 142 16.11 6.89 6.65
#